data_a63d03ef60e80a3518faacca3b03a641
#
_entry.id   a63d03ef60e80a3518faacca3b03a641
#
_cell.length_a   1.000
_cell.length_b   1.000
_cell.length_c   1.000
_cell.angle_alpha   90.00
_cell.angle_beta   90.00
_cell.angle_gamma   90.00
#
_symmetry.space_group_name_H-M   'P 1'
#
loop_
_entity.id
_entity.type
_entity.pdbx_description
1 polymer ?
#
loop_
_entity_poly.entity_id
_entity_poly.type
_entity_poly.pdbx_seq_one_letter_code
_entity_poly.pdbx_strand_id
1 'polypeptide(L)'
;MKTTLLKNFMMLVLTSSLLILAACSGPDTDSWTGNDNSQTSEHKLVGYCGNNIDVNIAAGQMARLGGATTLPKAMFGDSKYIVGARVYIGAAATETKIFISANLQTNLYEQEFEVIPNAWNYVKFTTPFELNDSLAGVYIGYIGMSDGAMLGMESGEFQLNSKGMGMDIYYDSTEDDKWQFFTNVGGYGYKGKLGIQAVVAGGDYSAETQNNLTIANVKADAKLPINASNNVKFDIFNYGTKTINQILVEYTYNGKSNNIYLNNLDLWNGMGCSVNIADLVTPSQEGTYPLNISVSARDITDDVPADNQYSINQEIYASGFQRKVLIEKFTGQSCSACPNGAEIIKATRAALEGRSIEVAHHEGFGADAFTIDESKEYANFFYSQPKFSPAIMIDRNVANSENPESVVGRVNDNETPLFTEAVLSKALESIAPLNINIEHTYNEANRQLAVTVSGEAIQALPNARVNVWLTQSNIKAYQLKGGDDYSHDHAIRATLTGTWGQELVLTPDNKYEMTFRYQLPEKIGDFDVVIDDMEIVAFIADYDATSSFNCRVHNAEAVALKK
;
A
#
# COMPACT_ATOMS: atom_id res chain seq x y z
N MET A 1 37.42 1.09 -22.91
CA MET A 1 37.19 0.13 -21.81
C MET A 1 36.35 0.76 -20.68
N LYS A 2 35.24 1.44 -21.01
CA LYS A 2 34.30 2.08 -20.02
C LYS A 2 32.83 1.96 -20.45
N THR A 3 32.51 1.12 -21.43
CA THR A 3 31.14 0.99 -21.97
C THR A 3 30.53 -0.40 -21.78
N THR A 4 31.21 -1.30 -21.11
CA THR A 4 30.73 -2.68 -20.90
C THR A 4 30.24 -2.96 -19.47
N LEU A 5 30.49 -2.05 -18.52
CA LEU A 5 30.02 -2.22 -17.13
C LEU A 5 28.58 -1.70 -16.87
N LEU A 6 28.02 -0.89 -17.78
CA LEU A 6 26.67 -0.35 -17.59
C LEU A 6 25.55 -1.27 -18.10
N LYS A 7 25.89 -2.25 -18.94
CA LYS A 7 24.90 -3.21 -19.46
C LYS A 7 24.62 -4.39 -18.53
N ASN A 8 25.53 -4.72 -17.63
CA ASN A 8 25.34 -5.82 -16.68
C ASN A 8 24.68 -5.40 -15.36
N PHE A 9 24.55 -4.09 -15.11
CA PHE A 9 23.86 -3.59 -13.90
C PHE A 9 22.35 -3.42 -14.13
N MET A 10 21.91 -3.37 -15.38
CA MET A 10 20.48 -3.25 -15.73
C MET A 10 19.75 -4.59 -15.86
N MET A 11 20.46 -5.71 -15.73
CA MET A 11 19.88 -7.04 -15.85
C MET A 11 19.73 -7.79 -14.52
N LEU A 12 20.16 -7.18 -13.39
CA LEU A 12 20.09 -7.78 -12.05
C LEU A 12 19.02 -7.16 -11.15
N VAL A 13 18.28 -6.15 -11.62
CA VAL A 13 17.20 -5.47 -10.87
C VAL A 13 15.80 -5.96 -11.29
N LEU A 14 15.71 -6.89 -12.22
CA LEU A 14 14.44 -7.34 -12.82
C LEU A 14 13.96 -8.73 -12.37
N THR A 15 14.48 -9.26 -11.27
CA THR A 15 14.07 -10.61 -10.80
C THR A 15 13.59 -10.70 -9.36
N SER A 16 13.36 -9.60 -8.65
CA SER A 16 12.98 -9.69 -7.23
C SER A 16 11.87 -8.76 -6.77
N SER A 17 11.04 -8.25 -7.64
CA SER A 17 9.80 -7.58 -7.21
C SER A 17 8.76 -7.62 -8.30
N LEU A 18 8.24 -8.83 -8.53
CA LEU A 18 6.98 -8.95 -9.23
C LEU A 18 5.83 -9.03 -8.21
N LEU A 19 5.71 -8.04 -7.32
CA LEU A 19 4.42 -7.45 -7.10
C LEU A 19 4.17 -6.67 -8.39
N ILE A 20 3.64 -7.32 -9.40
CA ILE A 20 2.96 -6.62 -10.46
C ILE A 20 1.74 -6.01 -9.78
N LEU A 21 1.89 -4.79 -9.27
CA LEU A 21 0.82 -3.83 -9.34
C LEU A 21 0.52 -3.77 -10.83
N ALA A 22 -0.45 -4.54 -11.30
CA ALA A 22 -0.99 -4.38 -12.63
C ALA A 22 -1.67 -3.03 -12.61
N ALA A 23 -0.89 -2.00 -12.86
CA ALA A 23 -1.42 -0.70 -13.14
C ALA A 23 -2.19 -0.82 -14.43
N CYS A 24 -3.44 -0.55 -14.33
CA CYS A 24 -4.29 -0.43 -15.49
C CYS A 24 -3.89 0.82 -16.25
N SER A 25 -3.03 0.67 -17.25
CA SER A 25 -3.21 1.46 -18.44
C SER A 25 -4.64 1.18 -18.94
N GLY A 26 -5.33 2.18 -19.46
CA GLY A 26 -6.67 2.01 -20.03
C GLY A 26 -6.77 0.78 -20.95
N PRO A 27 -7.95 0.44 -21.48
CA PRO A 27 -8.19 -0.84 -22.12
C PRO A 27 -7.07 -1.14 -23.10
N ASP A 28 -6.20 -2.07 -22.72
CA ASP A 28 -5.16 -2.57 -23.63
C ASP A 28 -5.89 -3.34 -24.72
N THR A 29 -5.88 -2.79 -25.91
CA THR A 29 -6.53 -3.40 -27.08
C THR A 29 -5.69 -4.52 -27.67
N ASP A 30 -4.54 -4.83 -27.10
CA ASP A 30 -3.71 -5.91 -27.55
C ASP A 30 -4.38 -7.24 -27.17
N SER A 31 -4.95 -7.87 -28.18
CA SER A 31 -5.37 -9.25 -28.13
C SER A 31 -4.25 -10.11 -27.54
N TRP A 32 -4.59 -11.17 -26.81
CA TRP A 32 -3.69 -12.23 -26.35
C TRP A 32 -2.73 -12.71 -27.44
N THR A 33 -1.71 -11.94 -27.75
CA THR A 33 -0.74 -12.22 -28.83
C THR A 33 0.61 -12.67 -28.29
N GLY A 34 0.74 -12.82 -26.96
CA GLY A 34 1.97 -13.32 -26.34
C GLY A 34 2.28 -14.74 -26.82
N ASN A 35 3.53 -15.02 -27.12
CA ASN A 35 4.01 -16.38 -27.32
C ASN A 35 3.64 -17.21 -26.11
N ASP A 36 2.85 -18.25 -26.35
CA ASP A 36 2.43 -19.20 -25.34
C ASP A 36 3.64 -20.05 -24.90
N ASN A 37 4.43 -19.52 -24.00
CA ASN A 37 5.43 -20.27 -23.24
C ASN A 37 4.82 -20.67 -21.87
N SER A 38 3.53 -21.05 -21.85
CA SER A 38 2.93 -21.65 -20.67
C SER A 38 3.76 -22.90 -20.32
N GLN A 39 4.70 -22.74 -19.42
CA GLN A 39 5.37 -23.89 -18.84
C GLN A 39 4.30 -24.62 -18.03
N THR A 40 3.94 -25.80 -18.45
CA THR A 40 3.04 -26.71 -17.75
C THR A 40 3.71 -27.33 -16.52
N SER A 41 4.59 -26.59 -15.85
CA SER A 41 5.23 -27.05 -14.63
C SER A 41 4.20 -27.09 -13.50
N GLU A 42 4.14 -28.21 -12.82
CA GLU A 42 3.26 -28.40 -11.68
C GLU A 42 4.03 -28.09 -10.40
N HIS A 43 3.42 -27.29 -9.52
CA HIS A 43 3.99 -26.89 -8.25
C HIS A 43 2.98 -27.09 -7.12
N LYS A 44 3.47 -27.35 -5.93
CA LYS A 44 2.65 -27.53 -4.75
C LYS A 44 3.22 -26.80 -3.55
N LEU A 45 2.36 -26.19 -2.73
CA LEU A 45 2.74 -25.64 -1.43
C LEU A 45 2.79 -26.73 -0.36
N VAL A 46 3.84 -26.69 0.45
CA VAL A 46 4.04 -27.57 1.61
C VAL A 46 4.35 -26.73 2.84
N GLY A 47 3.51 -26.80 3.86
CA GLY A 47 3.66 -26.06 5.11
C GLY A 47 2.47 -26.31 6.04
N TYR A 48 2.48 -25.68 7.22
CA TYR A 48 1.44 -25.88 8.24
C TYR A 48 0.45 -24.73 8.31
N CYS A 49 0.84 -23.52 7.90
CA CYS A 49 -0.02 -22.33 7.90
C CYS A 49 -0.93 -22.27 6.67
N GLY A 50 -2.04 -21.60 6.81
CA GLY A 50 -2.90 -21.17 5.69
C GLY A 50 -2.45 -19.83 5.11
N ASN A 51 -3.40 -19.07 4.60
CA ASN A 51 -3.15 -17.76 3.96
C ASN A 51 -3.36 -16.59 4.91
N ASN A 52 -4.04 -16.77 6.03
CA ASN A 52 -4.47 -15.71 6.94
C ASN A 52 -3.46 -15.54 8.07
N ILE A 53 -2.54 -14.60 7.90
CA ILE A 53 -1.57 -14.22 8.93
C ILE A 53 -2.16 -13.04 9.71
N ASP A 54 -2.38 -13.23 11.00
CA ASP A 54 -3.09 -12.30 11.87
C ASP A 54 -2.29 -11.84 13.11
N VAL A 55 -1.09 -12.43 13.32
CA VAL A 55 -0.18 -12.08 14.42
C VAL A 55 1.20 -11.81 13.87
N ASN A 56 1.85 -10.73 14.33
CA ASN A 56 3.25 -10.44 14.04
C ASN A 56 4.05 -10.30 15.34
N ILE A 57 5.25 -10.86 15.38
CA ILE A 57 6.14 -10.90 16.56
C ILE A 57 7.42 -10.12 16.28
N ALA A 58 7.86 -9.33 17.27
CA ALA A 58 9.07 -8.51 17.26
C ALA A 58 9.97 -8.79 18.45
N ALA A 59 11.26 -8.46 18.34
CA ALA A 59 12.18 -8.40 19.47
C ALA A 59 12.02 -7.11 20.31
N GLY A 60 11.28 -6.12 19.83
CA GLY A 60 11.09 -4.83 20.51
C GLY A 60 12.27 -3.86 20.38
N GLN A 61 13.31 -4.23 19.67
CA GLN A 61 14.49 -3.42 19.31
C GLN A 61 15.13 -3.95 18.03
N MET A 62 16.05 -3.18 17.44
CA MET A 62 16.82 -3.66 16.29
C MET A 62 17.57 -4.95 16.62
N ALA A 63 17.22 -6.01 15.94
CA ALA A 63 17.76 -7.35 16.18
C ALA A 63 17.85 -8.16 14.88
N ARG A 64 18.70 -9.17 14.87
CA ARG A 64 18.63 -10.24 13.88
C ARG A 64 17.54 -11.20 14.30
N LEU A 65 16.48 -11.25 13.52
CA LEU A 65 15.32 -12.10 13.75
C LEU A 65 15.22 -13.16 12.66
N GLY A 66 14.69 -14.32 12.98
CA GLY A 66 14.45 -15.38 12.02
C GLY A 66 13.30 -16.29 12.44
N GLY A 67 12.63 -16.85 11.44
CA GLY A 67 11.63 -17.88 11.61
C GLY A 67 11.94 -19.06 10.71
N ALA A 68 11.70 -20.27 11.18
CA ALA A 68 11.81 -21.47 10.38
C ALA A 68 10.78 -22.52 10.80
N THR A 69 10.37 -23.35 9.86
CA THR A 69 9.48 -24.48 10.11
C THR A 69 10.15 -25.79 9.73
N THR A 70 9.86 -26.83 10.47
CA THR A 70 10.37 -28.19 10.20
C THR A 70 9.39 -28.90 9.27
N LEU A 71 9.85 -29.29 8.09
CA LEU A 71 9.07 -30.04 7.11
C LEU A 71 9.63 -31.49 7.01
N PRO A 72 8.97 -32.49 7.63
CA PRO A 72 9.33 -33.90 7.47
C PRO A 72 9.24 -34.34 6.02
N LYS A 73 10.12 -35.26 5.61
CA LYS A 73 10.14 -35.83 4.26
C LYS A 73 8.78 -36.30 3.76
N ALA A 74 7.97 -36.89 4.62
CA ALA A 74 6.63 -37.38 4.26
C ALA A 74 5.69 -36.30 3.74
N MET A 75 5.92 -35.02 4.08
CA MET A 75 5.10 -33.90 3.58
C MET A 75 5.36 -33.58 2.11
N PHE A 76 6.52 -33.94 1.59
CA PHE A 76 6.89 -33.67 0.20
C PHE A 76 6.31 -34.69 -0.78
N GLY A 77 5.80 -35.83 -0.28
CA GLY A 77 5.32 -36.93 -1.12
C GLY A 77 6.44 -37.42 -2.06
N ASP A 78 6.13 -37.48 -3.35
CA ASP A 78 7.06 -37.86 -4.42
C ASP A 78 7.75 -36.67 -5.10
N SER A 79 7.60 -35.45 -4.56
CA SER A 79 8.30 -34.26 -5.03
C SER A 79 9.81 -34.44 -5.00
N LYS A 80 10.47 -33.97 -6.06
CA LYS A 80 11.93 -34.12 -6.21
C LYS A 80 12.70 -32.86 -5.82
N TYR A 81 12.07 -31.73 -5.86
CA TYR A 81 12.75 -30.44 -5.68
C TYR A 81 11.93 -29.51 -4.77
N ILE A 82 12.62 -28.67 -3.98
CA ILE A 82 12.10 -27.42 -3.47
C ILE A 82 12.58 -26.33 -4.43
N VAL A 83 11.68 -25.62 -5.07
CA VAL A 83 11.98 -24.64 -6.11
C VAL A 83 11.79 -23.20 -5.66
N GLY A 84 11.26 -23.02 -4.43
CA GLY A 84 11.06 -21.72 -3.83
C GLY A 84 10.45 -21.81 -2.44
N ALA A 85 10.18 -20.65 -1.87
CA ALA A 85 9.45 -20.51 -0.62
C ALA A 85 8.46 -19.35 -0.69
N ARG A 86 7.41 -19.47 0.09
CA ARG A 86 6.46 -18.42 0.38
C ARG A 86 6.54 -18.09 1.85
N VAL A 87 6.89 -16.83 2.19
CA VAL A 87 7.09 -16.40 3.57
C VAL A 87 6.36 -15.10 3.85
N TYR A 88 5.64 -15.02 4.96
CA TYR A 88 5.02 -13.78 5.38
C TYR A 88 5.94 -13.01 6.31
N ILE A 89 6.20 -11.75 5.98
CA ILE A 89 7.07 -10.87 6.77
C ILE A 89 6.29 -9.64 7.20
N GLY A 90 6.09 -9.50 8.51
CA GLY A 90 5.21 -8.48 9.09
C GLY A 90 5.80 -7.07 9.14
N ALA A 91 7.12 -6.91 9.02
CA ALA A 91 7.77 -5.60 9.08
C ALA A 91 8.93 -5.48 8.09
N ALA A 92 9.38 -4.27 7.82
CA ALA A 92 10.58 -4.03 7.04
C ALA A 92 11.80 -4.71 7.67
N ALA A 93 12.64 -5.29 6.84
CA ALA A 93 13.86 -5.97 7.25
C ALA A 93 14.96 -5.80 6.19
N THR A 94 16.20 -5.88 6.64
CA THR A 94 17.40 -5.82 5.79
C THR A 94 18.26 -7.06 5.99
N GLU A 95 19.27 -7.28 5.15
CA GLU A 95 20.13 -8.47 5.18
C GLU A 95 19.33 -9.78 5.21
N THR A 96 18.22 -9.79 4.48
CA THR A 96 17.28 -10.91 4.52
C THR A 96 17.72 -12.06 3.64
N LYS A 97 17.63 -13.26 4.21
CA LYS A 97 17.98 -14.51 3.55
C LYS A 97 16.90 -15.54 3.78
N ILE A 98 16.56 -16.29 2.75
CA ILE A 98 15.85 -17.56 2.83
C ILE A 98 16.88 -18.67 2.91
N PHE A 99 16.60 -19.73 3.66
CA PHE A 99 17.51 -20.86 3.78
C PHE A 99 16.78 -22.20 3.89
N ILE A 100 17.50 -23.27 3.54
CA ILE A 100 17.15 -24.66 3.86
C ILE A 100 18.31 -25.25 4.69
N SER A 101 17.96 -25.93 5.77
CA SER A 101 18.94 -26.57 6.65
C SER A 101 18.45 -27.94 7.12
N ALA A 102 19.37 -28.88 7.36
CA ALA A 102 19.04 -30.16 7.98
C ALA A 102 19.06 -30.09 9.52
N ASN A 103 19.78 -29.14 10.12
CA ASN A 103 20.08 -29.11 11.54
C ASN A 103 20.18 -27.71 12.16
N LEU A 104 19.90 -26.64 11.40
CA LEU A 104 20.03 -25.23 11.78
C LEU A 104 21.45 -24.74 12.12
N GLN A 105 22.44 -25.60 11.96
CA GLN A 105 23.86 -25.23 12.15
C GLN A 105 24.54 -24.94 10.82
N THR A 106 24.12 -25.63 9.77
CA THR A 106 24.67 -25.48 8.43
C THR A 106 23.53 -25.39 7.42
N ASN A 107 23.52 -24.34 6.61
CA ASN A 107 22.56 -24.20 5.55
C ASN A 107 22.98 -25.07 4.34
N LEU A 108 22.03 -25.82 3.82
CA LEU A 108 22.16 -26.62 2.59
C LEU A 108 21.85 -25.75 1.36
N TYR A 109 21.05 -24.73 1.56
CA TYR A 109 20.72 -23.71 0.58
C TYR A 109 20.56 -22.35 1.28
N GLU A 110 20.98 -21.28 0.64
CA GLU A 110 20.81 -19.92 1.13
C GLU A 110 20.70 -18.95 -0.08
N GLN A 111 19.78 -17.98 0.01
CA GLN A 111 19.60 -16.95 -1.01
C GLN A 111 19.13 -15.66 -0.36
N GLU A 112 19.71 -14.53 -0.76
CA GLU A 112 19.24 -13.21 -0.38
C GLU A 112 17.95 -12.85 -1.14
N PHE A 113 17.07 -12.08 -0.52
CA PHE A 113 15.87 -11.54 -1.15
C PHE A 113 15.48 -10.20 -0.53
N GLU A 114 14.73 -9.39 -1.28
CA GLU A 114 14.17 -8.12 -0.81
C GLU A 114 12.81 -8.35 -0.14
N VAL A 115 12.58 -7.68 0.99
CA VAL A 115 11.36 -7.83 1.78
C VAL A 115 10.30 -6.81 1.35
N ILE A 116 9.11 -7.32 1.12
CA ILE A 116 7.89 -6.54 1.09
C ILE A 116 7.24 -6.69 2.47
N PRO A 117 7.23 -5.65 3.29
CA PRO A 117 6.70 -5.73 4.64
C PRO A 117 5.18 -5.91 4.64
N ASN A 118 4.69 -6.55 5.70
CA ASN A 118 3.28 -6.84 5.92
C ASN A 118 2.60 -7.58 4.75
N ALA A 119 3.33 -8.50 4.14
CA ALA A 119 2.90 -9.24 2.96
C ALA A 119 3.52 -10.63 2.86
N TRP A 120 2.89 -11.48 2.05
CA TRP A 120 3.51 -12.69 1.56
C TRP A 120 4.61 -12.37 0.55
N ASN A 121 5.82 -12.85 0.80
CA ASN A 121 6.97 -12.75 -0.08
C ASN A 121 7.19 -14.09 -0.77
N TYR A 122 7.28 -14.09 -2.09
CA TYR A 122 7.49 -15.27 -2.92
C TYR A 122 8.92 -15.29 -3.39
N VAL A 123 9.73 -16.22 -2.86
CA VAL A 123 11.15 -16.34 -3.16
C VAL A 123 11.37 -17.53 -4.08
N LYS A 124 11.56 -17.28 -5.37
CA LYS A 124 11.97 -18.29 -6.33
C LYS A 124 13.45 -18.60 -6.14
N PHE A 125 13.79 -19.87 -6.03
CA PHE A 125 15.19 -20.29 -5.85
C PHE A 125 15.96 -20.16 -7.15
N THR A 126 17.14 -19.59 -7.08
CA THR A 126 18.04 -19.46 -8.25
C THR A 126 18.48 -20.83 -8.76
N THR A 127 18.55 -21.83 -7.89
CA THR A 127 18.80 -23.23 -8.22
C THR A 127 17.84 -24.10 -7.41
N PRO A 128 17.05 -24.98 -8.02
CA PRO A 128 16.22 -25.94 -7.32
C PRO A 128 17.01 -26.74 -6.30
N PHE A 129 16.48 -26.87 -5.08
CA PHE A 129 17.07 -27.71 -4.04
C PHE A 129 16.56 -29.15 -4.20
N GLU A 130 17.44 -30.11 -4.40
CA GLU A 130 17.09 -31.52 -4.59
C GLU A 130 16.74 -32.21 -3.26
N LEU A 131 15.56 -32.83 -3.20
CA LEU A 131 15.09 -33.64 -2.09
C LEU A 131 15.60 -35.06 -2.26
N ASN A 132 16.76 -35.36 -1.67
CA ASN A 132 17.36 -36.70 -1.75
C ASN A 132 16.89 -37.60 -0.61
N ASP A 133 17.13 -38.92 -0.76
CA ASP A 133 16.65 -39.94 0.16
C ASP A 133 17.36 -39.95 1.52
N SER A 134 18.50 -39.29 1.64
CA SER A 134 19.25 -39.20 2.90
C SER A 134 18.66 -38.18 3.89
N LEU A 135 17.77 -37.29 3.45
CA LEU A 135 17.15 -36.28 4.29
C LEU A 135 15.87 -36.82 4.94
N ALA A 136 15.83 -36.85 6.26
CA ALA A 136 14.62 -37.19 7.03
C ALA A 136 13.55 -36.07 6.97
N GLY A 137 13.96 -34.88 6.62
CA GLY A 137 13.20 -33.65 6.49
C GLY A 137 14.14 -32.46 6.43
N VAL A 138 13.61 -31.27 6.31
CA VAL A 138 14.39 -30.01 6.30
C VAL A 138 13.73 -28.96 7.17
N TYR A 139 14.54 -28.03 7.66
CA TYR A 139 14.09 -26.71 8.10
C TYR A 139 14.10 -25.79 6.89
N ILE A 140 13.00 -25.09 6.67
CA ILE A 140 12.93 -23.98 5.73
C ILE A 140 12.60 -22.73 6.52
N GLY A 141 13.31 -21.63 6.26
CA GLY A 141 13.14 -20.43 7.05
C GLY A 141 13.80 -19.22 6.43
N TYR A 142 13.61 -18.11 7.11
CA TYR A 142 14.23 -16.84 6.75
C TYR A 142 14.84 -16.17 7.98
N ILE A 143 15.81 -15.28 7.74
CA ILE A 143 16.46 -14.48 8.77
C ILE A 143 16.75 -13.09 8.20
N GLY A 144 16.74 -12.06 9.05
CA GLY A 144 17.04 -10.68 8.64
C GLY A 144 17.22 -9.76 9.83
N MET A 145 17.60 -8.50 9.58
CA MET A 145 17.70 -7.44 10.58
C MET A 145 16.42 -6.61 10.57
N SER A 146 15.75 -6.47 11.71
CA SER A 146 14.54 -5.68 11.88
C SER A 146 14.40 -5.12 13.29
N ASP A 147 13.77 -3.96 13.44
CA ASP A 147 13.30 -3.41 14.71
C ASP A 147 11.78 -3.57 14.86
N GLY A 148 11.11 -4.07 13.84
CA GLY A 148 9.68 -4.28 13.77
C GLY A 148 9.23 -5.72 14.03
N ALA A 149 7.92 -5.94 13.99
CA ALA A 149 7.27 -7.23 14.16
C ALA A 149 7.39 -8.08 12.88
N MET A 150 8.56 -8.61 12.63
CA MET A 150 8.94 -9.28 11.38
C MET A 150 8.32 -10.67 11.21
N LEU A 151 8.15 -11.44 12.31
CA LEU A 151 7.71 -12.84 12.24
C LEU A 151 6.19 -12.92 12.18
N GLY A 152 5.62 -13.20 11.01
CA GLY A 152 4.18 -13.37 10.83
C GLY A 152 3.70 -14.78 11.13
N MET A 153 2.57 -14.90 11.83
CA MET A 153 1.94 -16.16 12.23
C MET A 153 0.45 -16.16 11.94
N GLU A 154 -0.07 -17.32 11.56
CA GLU A 154 -1.49 -17.63 11.65
C GLU A 154 -1.80 -18.08 13.09
N SER A 155 -2.69 -17.38 13.80
CA SER A 155 -3.07 -17.71 15.16
C SER A 155 -3.76 -19.09 15.25
N GLY A 156 -3.63 -19.76 16.39
CA GLY A 156 -4.21 -21.08 16.62
C GLY A 156 -3.25 -22.03 17.35
N GLU A 157 -3.53 -23.31 17.34
CA GLU A 157 -2.67 -24.28 18.04
C GLU A 157 -1.39 -24.55 17.25
N PHE A 158 -0.28 -24.74 17.98
CA PHE A 158 0.99 -25.13 17.39
C PHE A 158 0.87 -26.48 16.68
N GLN A 159 1.58 -26.62 15.56
CA GLN A 159 1.83 -27.95 15.01
C GLN A 159 2.92 -28.61 15.82
N LEU A 160 2.62 -29.78 16.40
CA LEU A 160 3.53 -30.51 17.25
C LEU A 160 4.04 -31.79 16.57
N ASN A 161 5.29 -32.15 16.84
CA ASN A 161 5.84 -33.44 16.45
C ASN A 161 5.43 -34.55 17.43
N SER A 162 5.84 -35.80 17.18
CA SER A 162 5.51 -36.95 18.02
C SER A 162 6.07 -36.88 19.46
N LYS A 163 6.98 -35.94 19.74
CA LYS A 163 7.54 -35.69 21.08
C LYS A 163 6.87 -34.50 21.78
N GLY A 164 5.81 -33.93 21.20
CA GLY A 164 5.13 -32.77 21.73
C GLY A 164 5.89 -31.43 21.58
N MET A 165 6.92 -31.41 20.73
CA MET A 165 7.68 -30.20 20.43
C MET A 165 7.08 -29.49 19.21
N GLY A 166 7.13 -28.15 19.16
CA GLY A 166 6.69 -27.36 18.02
C GLY A 166 7.47 -27.68 16.76
N MET A 167 6.78 -27.57 15.62
CA MET A 167 7.42 -27.68 14.31
C MET A 167 8.04 -26.34 13.89
N ASP A 168 7.56 -25.24 14.46
CA ASP A 168 8.05 -23.89 14.21
C ASP A 168 9.06 -23.46 15.28
N ILE A 169 10.07 -22.75 14.82
CA ILE A 169 11.19 -22.25 15.63
C ILE A 169 11.49 -20.81 15.25
N TYR A 170 12.05 -20.06 16.18
CA TYR A 170 12.46 -18.70 15.95
C TYR A 170 13.90 -18.46 16.40
N TYR A 171 14.49 -17.39 15.91
CA TYR A 171 15.79 -16.89 16.31
C TYR A 171 15.68 -15.40 16.65
N ASP A 172 16.24 -15.01 17.79
CA ASP A 172 16.35 -13.63 18.22
C ASP A 172 17.75 -13.40 18.81
N SER A 173 18.54 -12.53 18.17
CA SER A 173 19.90 -12.22 18.61
C SER A 173 19.98 -11.45 19.93
N THR A 174 18.85 -10.95 20.45
CA THR A 174 18.77 -10.27 21.76
C THR A 174 18.57 -11.24 22.92
N GLU A 175 18.25 -12.50 22.61
CA GLU A 175 18.11 -13.60 23.55
C GLU A 175 19.38 -14.48 23.54
N ASP A 176 19.24 -15.80 23.54
CA ASP A 176 20.34 -16.77 23.70
C ASP A 176 21.25 -16.98 22.46
N ASP A 177 21.09 -16.17 21.39
CA ASP A 177 21.82 -16.30 20.10
C ASP A 177 21.73 -17.72 19.52
N LYS A 178 20.54 -18.36 19.62
CA LYS A 178 20.25 -19.68 19.10
C LYS A 178 18.79 -19.85 18.69
N TRP A 179 18.53 -20.83 17.85
CA TRP A 179 17.20 -21.23 17.46
C TRP A 179 16.43 -21.87 18.64
N GLN A 180 15.19 -21.44 18.85
CA GLN A 180 14.33 -21.90 19.94
C GLN A 180 12.95 -22.31 19.40
N PHE A 181 12.33 -23.32 20.06
CA PHE A 181 10.94 -23.68 19.71
C PHE A 181 9.95 -22.68 20.28
N PHE A 182 8.97 -22.29 19.50
CA PHE A 182 7.91 -21.38 19.98
C PHE A 182 7.18 -21.94 21.20
N THR A 183 7.01 -23.25 21.30
CA THR A 183 6.40 -23.92 22.47
C THR A 183 7.18 -23.75 23.76
N ASN A 184 8.46 -23.36 23.71
CA ASN A 184 9.32 -23.14 24.88
C ASN A 184 9.35 -21.66 25.32
N VAL A 185 8.72 -20.74 24.59
CA VAL A 185 8.68 -19.33 24.93
C VAL A 185 7.73 -19.13 26.11
N GLY A 186 8.28 -19.21 27.33
CA GLY A 186 7.52 -19.01 28.55
C GLY A 186 6.95 -17.59 28.63
N GLY A 187 5.63 -17.48 28.69
CA GLY A 187 4.94 -16.26 29.09
C GLY A 187 4.38 -15.37 27.98
N TYR A 188 4.67 -15.56 26.74
CA TYR A 188 4.15 -14.68 25.66
C TYR A 188 2.76 -15.03 25.13
N GLY A 189 2.18 -16.18 25.52
CA GLY A 189 0.79 -16.51 25.17
C GLY A 189 0.48 -16.67 23.66
N TYR A 190 1.47 -16.48 22.80
CA TYR A 190 1.31 -16.64 21.37
C TYR A 190 1.24 -18.11 20.99
N LYS A 191 0.16 -18.49 20.32
CA LYS A 191 0.00 -19.82 19.72
C LYS A 191 -0.29 -19.63 18.24
N GLY A 192 0.33 -20.44 17.40
CA GLY A 192 0.11 -20.34 15.97
C GLY A 192 1.15 -21.09 15.15
N LYS A 193 1.11 -20.82 13.86
CA LYS A 193 2.01 -21.39 12.85
C LYS A 193 2.66 -20.26 12.08
N LEU A 194 3.97 -20.32 11.92
CA LEU A 194 4.69 -19.32 11.12
C LEU A 194 4.21 -19.33 9.67
N GLY A 195 4.10 -18.13 9.11
CA GLY A 195 3.80 -17.91 7.70
C GLY A 195 4.94 -18.35 6.79
N ILE A 196 5.22 -19.66 6.74
CA ILE A 196 6.31 -20.27 5.96
C ILE A 196 5.80 -21.50 5.23
N GLN A 197 5.96 -21.53 3.91
CA GLN A 197 5.61 -22.66 3.05
C GLN A 197 6.71 -22.90 2.02
N ALA A 198 7.07 -24.15 1.77
CA ALA A 198 7.92 -24.54 0.65
C ALA A 198 7.10 -24.64 -0.63
N VAL A 199 7.66 -24.26 -1.76
CA VAL A 199 7.14 -24.56 -3.09
C VAL A 199 7.91 -25.73 -3.65
N VAL A 200 7.24 -26.86 -3.90
CA VAL A 200 7.86 -28.10 -4.38
C VAL A 200 7.44 -28.42 -5.81
N ALA A 201 8.28 -29.19 -6.50
CA ALA A 201 8.07 -29.60 -7.91
C ALA A 201 8.61 -31.01 -8.18
N GLY A 202 8.25 -31.54 -9.34
CA GLY A 202 8.77 -32.83 -9.85
C GLY A 202 8.08 -34.06 -9.28
N GLY A 203 6.94 -33.89 -8.58
CA GLY A 203 6.06 -34.96 -8.15
C GLY A 203 4.92 -35.23 -9.15
N ASP A 204 4.15 -36.27 -8.91
CA ASP A 204 2.88 -36.53 -9.60
C ASP A 204 1.72 -35.92 -8.81
N TYR A 205 1.26 -34.75 -9.27
CA TYR A 205 0.14 -34.02 -8.67
C TYR A 205 -1.17 -34.20 -9.47
N SER A 206 -1.25 -35.20 -10.33
CA SER A 206 -2.41 -35.39 -11.23
C SER A 206 -3.74 -35.59 -10.52
N ALA A 207 -3.71 -36.05 -9.25
CA ALA A 207 -4.90 -36.22 -8.42
C ALA A 207 -5.34 -34.91 -7.70
N GLU A 208 -4.56 -33.83 -7.81
CA GLU A 208 -4.84 -32.54 -7.17
C GLU A 208 -5.51 -31.58 -8.16
N THR A 209 -6.10 -30.51 -7.64
CA THR A 209 -6.63 -29.43 -8.48
C THR A 209 -5.52 -28.86 -9.36
N GLN A 210 -5.69 -28.95 -10.67
CA GLN A 210 -4.66 -28.56 -11.63
C GLN A 210 -4.72 -27.06 -11.94
N ASN A 211 -5.92 -26.56 -12.15
CA ASN A 211 -6.18 -25.20 -12.60
C ASN A 211 -7.16 -24.55 -11.63
N ASN A 212 -6.74 -23.56 -10.87
CA ASN A 212 -7.64 -22.82 -9.99
C ASN A 212 -7.12 -21.40 -9.78
N LEU A 213 -7.82 -20.43 -10.35
CA LEU A 213 -7.67 -19.02 -10.03
C LEU A 213 -8.74 -18.62 -9.02
N THR A 214 -8.38 -17.91 -7.99
CA THR A 214 -9.31 -17.44 -6.96
C THR A 214 -9.20 -15.93 -6.81
N ILE A 215 -10.34 -15.23 -6.78
CA ILE A 215 -10.40 -13.81 -6.37
C ILE A 215 -10.47 -13.75 -4.85
N ALA A 216 -9.61 -12.95 -4.23
CA ALA A 216 -9.57 -12.75 -2.79
C ALA A 216 -9.34 -11.28 -2.41
N ASN A 217 -9.48 -10.97 -1.13
CA ASN A 217 -9.14 -9.67 -0.54
C ASN A 217 -9.77 -8.47 -1.26
N VAL A 218 -11.01 -8.62 -1.76
CA VAL A 218 -11.66 -7.56 -2.52
C VAL A 218 -11.98 -6.39 -1.61
N LYS A 219 -11.51 -5.21 -2.00
CA LYS A 219 -11.83 -3.92 -1.40
C LYS A 219 -12.66 -3.13 -2.41
N ALA A 220 -13.95 -3.09 -2.19
CA ALA A 220 -14.93 -2.36 -2.99
C ALA A 220 -15.97 -1.73 -2.07
N ASP A 221 -16.20 -0.43 -2.21
CA ASP A 221 -17.20 0.26 -1.41
C ASP A 221 -18.62 -0.15 -1.85
N ALA A 222 -19.46 -0.49 -0.88
CA ALA A 222 -20.86 -0.85 -1.15
C ALA A 222 -21.77 0.37 -1.36
N LYS A 223 -21.32 1.57 -0.94
CA LYS A 223 -22.11 2.79 -1.00
C LYS A 223 -21.24 3.97 -1.40
N LEU A 224 -21.62 4.67 -2.47
CA LEU A 224 -20.82 5.69 -3.12
C LEU A 224 -21.69 6.87 -3.60
N PRO A 225 -21.15 8.10 -3.64
CA PRO A 225 -21.88 9.21 -4.23
C PRO A 225 -21.92 9.14 -5.77
N ILE A 226 -22.85 9.86 -6.37
CA ILE A 226 -22.89 10.08 -7.83
C ILE A 226 -21.59 10.72 -8.33
N ASN A 227 -21.20 10.42 -9.58
CA ASN A 227 -20.06 11.01 -10.30
C ASN A 227 -18.72 10.90 -9.54
N ALA A 228 -18.63 9.99 -8.58
CA ALA A 228 -17.40 9.77 -7.82
C ALA A 228 -16.47 8.82 -8.56
N SER A 229 -15.18 9.08 -8.53
CA SER A 229 -14.19 8.10 -8.91
C SER A 229 -14.00 7.09 -7.78
N ASN A 230 -13.95 5.82 -8.13
CA ASN A 230 -13.83 4.69 -7.23
C ASN A 230 -12.71 3.77 -7.69
N ASN A 231 -11.94 3.25 -6.75
CA ASN A 231 -10.90 2.25 -6.98
C ASN A 231 -11.36 0.93 -6.37
N VAL A 232 -11.27 -0.14 -7.14
CA VAL A 232 -11.58 -1.49 -6.67
C VAL A 232 -10.31 -2.31 -6.72
N LYS A 233 -9.84 -2.75 -5.56
CA LYS A 233 -8.63 -3.55 -5.41
C LYS A 233 -9.00 -4.96 -5.01
N PHE A 234 -8.30 -5.94 -5.56
CA PHE A 234 -8.41 -7.35 -5.17
C PHE A 234 -7.13 -8.10 -5.52
N ASP A 235 -7.00 -9.27 -4.94
CA ASP A 235 -5.91 -10.19 -5.25
C ASP A 235 -6.43 -11.38 -6.05
N ILE A 236 -5.59 -11.89 -6.94
CA ILE A 236 -5.82 -13.13 -7.67
C ILE A 236 -4.75 -14.12 -7.23
N PHE A 237 -5.15 -15.30 -6.77
CA PHE A 237 -4.23 -16.39 -6.41
C PHE A 237 -4.40 -17.57 -7.34
N ASN A 238 -3.29 -18.24 -7.62
CA ASN A 238 -3.28 -19.55 -8.26
C ASN A 238 -3.22 -20.64 -7.18
N TYR A 239 -4.30 -21.35 -6.94
CA TYR A 239 -4.34 -22.52 -6.07
C TYR A 239 -4.30 -23.85 -6.83
N GLY A 240 -4.24 -23.80 -8.16
CA GLY A 240 -3.95 -24.96 -8.99
C GLY A 240 -2.46 -25.32 -8.97
N THR A 241 -2.11 -26.58 -9.29
CA THR A 241 -0.71 -27.03 -9.33
C THR A 241 0.04 -26.56 -10.57
N LYS A 242 -0.65 -26.15 -11.62
CA LYS A 242 -0.04 -25.62 -12.84
C LYS A 242 0.28 -24.14 -12.74
N THR A 243 1.42 -23.75 -13.30
CA THR A 243 1.84 -22.35 -13.36
C THR A 243 0.97 -21.58 -14.35
N ILE A 244 0.51 -20.40 -13.95
CA ILE A 244 -0.32 -19.50 -14.77
C ILE A 244 0.49 -18.28 -15.16
N ASN A 245 0.57 -18.01 -16.46
CA ASN A 245 1.35 -16.92 -17.03
C ASN A 245 0.51 -15.76 -17.55
N GLN A 246 -0.75 -16.00 -17.87
CA GLN A 246 -1.63 -15.00 -18.47
C GLN A 246 -3.02 -15.09 -17.84
N ILE A 247 -3.54 -13.96 -17.40
CA ILE A 247 -4.87 -13.82 -16.80
C ILE A 247 -5.63 -12.73 -17.54
N LEU A 248 -6.88 -13.02 -17.87
CA LEU A 248 -7.87 -12.03 -18.27
C LEU A 248 -8.75 -11.71 -17.06
N VAL A 249 -8.82 -10.45 -16.71
CA VAL A 249 -9.79 -9.89 -15.78
C VAL A 249 -10.87 -9.20 -16.60
N GLU A 250 -12.10 -9.65 -16.45
CA GLU A 250 -13.26 -9.02 -17.04
C GLU A 250 -14.10 -8.38 -15.93
N TYR A 251 -14.55 -7.16 -16.15
CA TYR A 251 -15.50 -6.55 -15.22
C TYR A 251 -16.59 -5.78 -15.94
N THR A 252 -17.80 -5.83 -15.37
CA THR A 252 -18.95 -5.06 -15.84
C THR A 252 -19.45 -4.13 -14.76
N TYR A 253 -19.63 -2.86 -15.14
CA TYR A 253 -20.16 -1.83 -14.27
C TYR A 253 -21.02 -0.84 -15.06
N ASN A 254 -22.18 -0.48 -14.54
CA ASN A 254 -23.10 0.46 -15.19
C ASN A 254 -23.38 0.11 -16.67
N GLY A 255 -23.54 -1.17 -16.97
CA GLY A 255 -23.82 -1.69 -18.32
C GLY A 255 -22.63 -1.65 -19.28
N LYS A 256 -21.42 -1.30 -18.83
CA LYS A 256 -20.19 -1.33 -19.62
C LYS A 256 -19.32 -2.50 -19.19
N SER A 257 -18.76 -3.21 -20.17
CA SER A 257 -17.79 -4.29 -19.95
C SER A 257 -16.39 -3.82 -20.33
N ASN A 258 -15.40 -4.19 -19.52
CA ASN A 258 -13.99 -3.84 -19.72
C ASN A 258 -13.13 -5.07 -19.41
N ASN A 259 -11.92 -5.08 -19.98
CA ASN A 259 -10.97 -6.17 -19.85
C ASN A 259 -9.60 -5.63 -19.44
N ILE A 260 -8.91 -6.38 -18.56
CA ILE A 260 -7.52 -6.14 -18.19
C ILE A 260 -6.76 -7.44 -18.49
N TYR A 261 -5.66 -7.33 -19.21
CA TYR A 261 -4.81 -8.46 -19.56
C TYR A 261 -3.53 -8.41 -18.73
N LEU A 262 -3.30 -9.46 -17.94
CA LEU A 262 -2.10 -9.64 -17.16
C LEU A 262 -1.24 -10.69 -17.85
N ASN A 263 0.00 -10.34 -18.20
CA ASN A 263 0.89 -11.20 -18.95
C ASN A 263 2.23 -11.40 -18.22
N ASN A 264 2.93 -12.48 -18.52
CA ASN A 264 4.27 -12.79 -17.96
C ASN A 264 4.29 -12.91 -16.43
N LEU A 265 3.25 -13.54 -15.85
CA LEU A 265 3.03 -13.56 -14.40
C LEU A 265 3.90 -14.61 -13.68
N ASP A 266 4.10 -15.79 -14.26
CA ASP A 266 4.79 -16.95 -13.64
C ASP A 266 4.21 -17.28 -12.24
N LEU A 267 2.87 -17.35 -12.12
CA LEU A 267 2.18 -17.66 -10.86
C LEU A 267 2.16 -19.15 -10.61
N TRP A 268 2.96 -19.61 -9.65
CA TRP A 268 2.98 -20.98 -9.17
C TRP A 268 1.84 -21.23 -8.16
N ASN A 269 1.68 -22.46 -7.73
CA ASN A 269 0.72 -22.81 -6.68
C ASN A 269 0.92 -21.90 -5.45
N GLY A 270 -0.15 -21.26 -5.01
CA GLY A 270 -0.17 -20.33 -3.88
C GLY A 270 0.35 -18.92 -4.15
N MET A 271 0.94 -18.65 -5.31
CA MET A 271 1.32 -17.29 -5.69
C MET A 271 0.11 -16.48 -6.15
N GLY A 272 0.20 -15.17 -5.98
CA GLY A 272 -0.86 -14.24 -6.39
C GLY A 272 -0.31 -12.95 -6.95
N CYS A 273 -1.20 -12.16 -7.51
CA CYS A 273 -0.97 -10.79 -7.93
C CYS A 273 -2.14 -9.90 -7.50
N SER A 274 -1.85 -8.63 -7.25
CA SER A 274 -2.88 -7.63 -6.94
C SER A 274 -3.34 -6.93 -8.20
N VAL A 275 -4.63 -6.65 -8.28
CA VAL A 275 -5.27 -5.89 -9.36
C VAL A 275 -5.94 -4.67 -8.77
N ASN A 276 -5.76 -3.53 -9.40
CA ASN A 276 -6.47 -2.30 -9.08
C ASN A 276 -7.26 -1.83 -10.30
N ILE A 277 -8.59 -1.88 -10.23
CA ILE A 277 -9.46 -1.22 -11.21
C ILE A 277 -9.55 0.24 -10.78
N ALA A 278 -8.76 1.09 -11.42
CA ALA A 278 -8.76 2.51 -11.18
C ALA A 278 -9.83 3.22 -12.02
N ASP A 279 -10.19 4.45 -11.64
CA ASP A 279 -11.12 5.32 -12.40
C ASP A 279 -12.51 4.76 -12.68
N LEU A 280 -13.01 3.87 -11.84
CA LEU A 280 -14.37 3.39 -11.95
C LEU A 280 -15.34 4.52 -11.54
N VAL A 281 -15.80 5.32 -12.50
CA VAL A 281 -16.70 6.44 -12.22
C VAL A 281 -18.10 5.93 -11.92
N THR A 282 -18.65 6.32 -10.76
CA THR A 282 -20.01 5.98 -10.37
C THR A 282 -21.05 6.66 -11.28
N PRO A 283 -22.24 6.03 -11.47
CA PRO A 283 -23.32 6.64 -12.24
C PRO A 283 -23.70 8.04 -11.76
N SER A 284 -24.24 8.84 -12.70
CA SER A 284 -24.76 10.19 -12.40
C SER A 284 -26.17 10.18 -11.79
N GLN A 285 -26.79 9.02 -11.69
CA GLN A 285 -28.12 8.83 -11.09
C GLN A 285 -28.02 7.92 -9.87
N GLU A 286 -28.80 8.23 -8.85
CA GLU A 286 -28.95 7.35 -7.69
C GLU A 286 -29.59 6.01 -8.07
N GLY A 287 -29.27 4.97 -7.32
CA GLY A 287 -29.77 3.62 -7.58
C GLY A 287 -28.81 2.54 -7.13
N THR A 288 -29.15 1.31 -7.46
CA THR A 288 -28.30 0.14 -7.17
C THR A 288 -27.69 -0.38 -8.46
N TYR A 289 -26.37 -0.46 -8.49
CA TYR A 289 -25.61 -0.84 -9.68
C TYR A 289 -24.69 -2.03 -9.36
N PRO A 290 -24.82 -3.15 -10.07
CA PRO A 290 -23.96 -4.29 -9.87
C PRO A 290 -22.57 -4.02 -10.46
N LEU A 291 -21.53 -4.30 -9.68
CA LEU A 291 -20.17 -4.50 -10.15
C LEU A 291 -19.91 -6.01 -10.15
N ASN A 292 -19.61 -6.56 -11.31
CA ASN A 292 -19.25 -7.97 -11.46
C ASN A 292 -17.82 -8.03 -11.98
N ILE A 293 -17.02 -8.90 -11.39
CA ILE A 293 -15.62 -9.15 -11.76
C ILE A 293 -15.48 -10.66 -11.96
N SER A 294 -14.77 -11.05 -13.00
CA SER A 294 -14.37 -12.43 -13.24
C SER A 294 -12.93 -12.51 -13.71
N VAL A 295 -12.27 -13.58 -13.36
CA VAL A 295 -10.89 -13.86 -13.80
C VAL A 295 -10.84 -15.21 -14.51
N SER A 296 -10.02 -15.30 -15.55
CA SER A 296 -9.78 -16.52 -16.29
C SER A 296 -8.33 -16.58 -16.76
N ALA A 297 -7.77 -17.78 -16.83
CA ALA A 297 -6.48 -17.99 -17.46
C ALA A 297 -6.68 -18.33 -18.95
N ARG A 298 -5.73 -17.91 -19.79
CA ARG A 298 -5.79 -18.18 -21.21
C ARG A 298 -5.71 -19.67 -21.50
N ASP A 299 -6.65 -20.16 -22.35
CA ASP A 299 -6.69 -21.55 -22.83
C ASP A 299 -6.73 -22.62 -21.71
N ILE A 300 -7.11 -22.20 -20.49
CA ILE A 300 -7.19 -23.04 -19.30
C ILE A 300 -8.62 -22.99 -18.77
N THR A 301 -9.25 -24.15 -18.62
CA THR A 301 -10.53 -24.25 -17.90
C THR A 301 -10.24 -24.38 -16.41
N ASP A 302 -10.83 -23.51 -15.61
CA ASP A 302 -10.73 -23.55 -14.16
C ASP A 302 -11.51 -24.74 -13.58
N ASP A 303 -10.90 -25.47 -12.65
CA ASP A 303 -11.51 -26.65 -12.02
C ASP A 303 -12.50 -26.26 -10.92
N VAL A 304 -12.43 -25.00 -10.43
CA VAL A 304 -13.27 -24.45 -9.34
C VAL A 304 -13.86 -23.08 -9.76
N PRO A 305 -14.67 -23.00 -10.84
CA PRO A 305 -15.06 -21.72 -11.45
C PRO A 305 -15.93 -20.81 -10.56
N ALA A 306 -16.30 -21.25 -9.36
CA ALA A 306 -17.12 -20.47 -8.45
C ALA A 306 -16.34 -19.40 -7.66
N ASP A 307 -15.04 -19.58 -7.47
CA ASP A 307 -14.19 -18.71 -6.65
C ASP A 307 -13.37 -17.70 -7.49
N ASN A 308 -13.48 -17.76 -8.81
CA ASN A 308 -12.89 -16.79 -9.72
C ASN A 308 -13.89 -15.72 -10.20
N GLN A 309 -14.96 -15.51 -9.43
CA GLN A 309 -15.97 -14.48 -9.67
C GLN A 309 -16.27 -13.69 -8.39
N TYR A 310 -16.53 -12.42 -8.57
CA TYR A 310 -16.97 -11.53 -7.48
C TYR A 310 -18.08 -10.63 -7.97
N SER A 311 -19.10 -10.41 -7.12
CA SER A 311 -20.19 -9.48 -7.41
C SER A 311 -20.58 -8.70 -6.16
N ILE A 312 -20.76 -7.40 -6.32
CA ILE A 312 -21.30 -6.51 -5.29
C ILE A 312 -22.33 -5.58 -5.92
N ASN A 313 -23.43 -5.34 -5.21
CA ASN A 313 -24.39 -4.29 -5.55
C ASN A 313 -23.97 -3.01 -4.84
N GLN A 314 -23.55 -1.99 -5.61
CA GLN A 314 -23.19 -0.68 -5.07
C GLN A 314 -24.43 0.23 -5.03
N GLU A 315 -24.72 0.78 -3.86
CA GLU A 315 -25.76 1.80 -3.67
C GLU A 315 -25.16 3.19 -4.01
N ILE A 316 -25.69 3.81 -5.05
CA ILE A 316 -25.27 5.15 -5.49
C ILE A 316 -26.28 6.17 -5.00
N TYR A 317 -25.81 7.17 -4.26
CA TYR A 317 -26.64 8.20 -3.64
C TYR A 317 -26.32 9.59 -4.20
N ALA A 318 -27.37 10.43 -4.27
CA ALA A 318 -27.27 11.83 -4.75
C ALA A 318 -27.33 12.86 -3.61
N SER A 319 -27.65 12.44 -2.38
CA SER A 319 -27.64 13.32 -1.21
C SER A 319 -26.29 13.32 -0.51
N GLY A 320 -25.82 14.49 -0.08
CA GLY A 320 -24.54 14.60 0.62
C GLY A 320 -24.16 16.06 0.87
N PHE A 321 -22.90 16.26 1.19
CA PHE A 321 -22.38 17.59 1.54
C PHE A 321 -21.57 18.18 0.40
N GLN A 322 -21.39 19.50 0.45
CA GLN A 322 -20.52 20.18 -0.49
C GLN A 322 -19.08 19.65 -0.37
N ARG A 323 -18.52 19.27 -1.50
CA ARG A 323 -17.14 18.81 -1.57
C ARG A 323 -16.18 19.98 -1.70
N LYS A 324 -15.08 19.91 -0.94
CA LYS A 324 -13.86 20.68 -1.16
C LYS A 324 -12.71 19.71 -1.44
N VAL A 325 -11.85 20.07 -2.37
CA VAL A 325 -10.73 19.25 -2.82
C VAL A 325 -9.48 19.60 -2.04
N LEU A 326 -8.77 18.61 -1.51
CA LEU A 326 -7.43 18.78 -0.93
C LEU A 326 -6.37 18.61 -2.03
N ILE A 327 -5.51 19.61 -2.14
CA ILE A 327 -4.34 19.61 -3.02
C ILE A 327 -3.08 19.57 -2.15
N GLU A 328 -2.39 18.45 -2.16
CA GLU A 328 -1.10 18.30 -1.49
C GLU A 328 0.02 18.50 -2.52
N LYS A 329 0.75 19.59 -2.40
CA LYS A 329 1.86 19.95 -3.28
C LYS A 329 3.19 19.51 -2.69
N PHE A 330 4.03 18.83 -3.47
CA PHE A 330 5.41 18.56 -3.13
C PHE A 330 6.34 19.54 -3.82
N THR A 331 7.15 20.24 -3.02
CA THR A 331 8.02 21.34 -3.44
C THR A 331 9.34 21.30 -2.69
N GLY A 332 10.25 22.23 -2.98
CA GLY A 332 11.51 22.40 -2.26
C GLY A 332 12.29 23.61 -2.71
N GLN A 333 13.07 24.22 -1.80
CA GLN A 333 13.85 25.43 -2.06
C GLN A 333 14.88 25.28 -3.18
N SER A 334 15.42 24.08 -3.38
CA SER A 334 16.37 23.75 -4.46
C SER A 334 15.73 23.34 -5.79
N CYS A 335 14.42 23.35 -5.89
CA CYS A 335 13.67 22.99 -7.09
C CYS A 335 13.51 24.21 -8.03
N SER A 336 14.19 24.17 -9.16
CA SER A 336 14.16 25.30 -10.13
C SER A 336 12.83 25.47 -10.87
N ALA A 337 12.01 24.42 -10.99
CA ALA A 337 10.71 24.45 -11.64
C ALA A 337 9.55 24.74 -10.66
N CYS A 338 9.80 24.65 -9.34
CA CYS A 338 8.74 24.80 -8.33
C CYS A 338 8.09 26.19 -8.28
N PRO A 339 8.79 27.31 -8.51
CA PRO A 339 8.13 28.62 -8.60
C PRO A 339 7.06 28.67 -9.71
N ASN A 340 7.37 28.16 -10.91
CA ASN A 340 6.43 28.07 -12.00
C ASN A 340 5.24 27.13 -11.67
N GLY A 341 5.53 25.98 -11.08
CA GLY A 341 4.50 25.05 -10.62
C GLY A 341 3.54 25.69 -9.61
N ALA A 342 4.03 26.51 -8.70
CA ALA A 342 3.21 27.25 -7.74
C ALA A 342 2.27 28.25 -8.41
N GLU A 343 2.74 28.98 -9.44
CA GLU A 343 1.90 29.92 -10.19
C GLU A 343 0.80 29.20 -11.00
N ILE A 344 1.11 28.03 -11.58
CA ILE A 344 0.11 27.18 -12.28
C ILE A 344 -0.98 26.76 -11.30
N ILE A 345 -0.61 26.24 -10.12
CA ILE A 345 -1.55 25.82 -9.08
C ILE A 345 -2.42 26.97 -8.63
N LYS A 346 -1.82 28.13 -8.34
CA LYS A 346 -2.52 29.33 -7.92
C LYS A 346 -3.54 29.83 -8.96
N ALA A 347 -3.12 29.90 -10.23
CA ALA A 347 -4.01 30.33 -11.32
C ALA A 347 -5.20 29.36 -11.50
N THR A 348 -4.95 28.06 -11.45
CA THR A 348 -6.00 27.04 -11.60
C THR A 348 -6.99 27.08 -10.43
N ARG A 349 -6.50 27.22 -9.19
CA ARG A 349 -7.36 27.31 -8.00
C ARG A 349 -8.24 28.56 -7.98
N ALA A 350 -7.76 29.67 -8.53
CA ALA A 350 -8.52 30.92 -8.59
C ALA A 350 -9.87 30.78 -9.30
N ALA A 351 -9.99 29.84 -10.26
CA ALA A 351 -11.22 29.56 -10.99
C ALA A 351 -12.23 28.67 -10.20
N LEU A 352 -11.87 28.15 -9.02
CA LEU A 352 -12.65 27.13 -8.29
C LEU A 352 -13.43 27.67 -7.08
N GLU A 353 -13.64 28.99 -7.02
CA GLU A 353 -14.51 29.64 -6.02
C GLU A 353 -14.25 29.22 -4.56
N GLY A 354 -12.99 29.01 -4.17
CA GLY A 354 -12.62 28.61 -2.80
C GLY A 354 -12.97 27.17 -2.43
N ARG A 355 -13.28 26.31 -3.38
CA ARG A 355 -13.56 24.88 -3.16
C ARG A 355 -12.32 24.00 -3.24
N SER A 356 -11.13 24.56 -3.22
CA SER A 356 -9.87 23.84 -3.17
C SER A 356 -8.99 24.34 -2.04
N ILE A 357 -8.37 23.41 -1.33
CA ILE A 357 -7.47 23.67 -0.20
C ILE A 357 -6.09 23.17 -0.60
N GLU A 358 -5.08 24.04 -0.54
CA GLU A 358 -3.70 23.70 -0.86
C GLU A 358 -2.87 23.53 0.40
N VAL A 359 -2.04 22.50 0.43
CA VAL A 359 -1.00 22.29 1.43
C VAL A 359 0.31 21.96 0.72
N ALA A 360 1.41 22.63 1.13
CA ALA A 360 2.72 22.44 0.55
C ALA A 360 3.62 21.61 1.48
N HIS A 361 4.00 20.42 1.01
CA HIS A 361 5.03 19.58 1.61
C HIS A 361 6.39 19.95 1.02
N HIS A 362 7.29 20.46 1.84
CA HIS A 362 8.67 20.74 1.44
C HIS A 362 9.50 19.45 1.50
N GLU A 363 9.23 18.55 0.57
CA GLU A 363 9.91 17.26 0.41
C GLU A 363 9.67 16.73 -1.01
N GLY A 364 10.68 16.71 -1.84
CA GLY A 364 10.56 16.25 -3.23
C GLY A 364 11.89 15.80 -3.77
N PHE A 365 12.94 16.66 -3.63
CA PHE A 365 14.31 16.30 -3.96
C PHE A 365 15.15 16.04 -2.71
N GLY A 366 14.58 16.19 -1.52
CA GLY A 366 15.21 16.09 -0.22
C GLY A 366 14.73 17.20 0.70
N ALA A 367 15.12 17.11 1.96
CA ALA A 367 14.73 18.05 2.99
C ALA A 367 15.31 19.44 2.76
N ASP A 368 14.52 20.47 3.08
CA ASP A 368 14.93 21.86 3.14
C ASP A 368 14.53 22.51 4.48
N ALA A 369 14.67 23.83 4.63
CA ALA A 369 14.41 24.53 5.88
C ALA A 369 12.92 24.50 6.34
N PHE A 370 12.00 24.09 5.48
CA PHE A 370 10.56 23.96 5.79
C PHE A 370 10.13 22.53 6.05
N THR A 371 10.99 21.55 5.80
CA THR A 371 10.63 20.14 5.89
C THR A 371 10.31 19.73 7.33
N ILE A 372 9.13 19.17 7.54
CA ILE A 372 8.76 18.47 8.77
C ILE A 372 8.86 16.94 8.55
N ASP A 373 9.01 16.18 9.62
CA ASP A 373 9.20 14.73 9.51
C ASP A 373 7.99 14.03 8.87
N GLU A 374 6.79 14.48 9.15
CA GLU A 374 5.58 13.95 8.53
C GLU A 374 5.57 14.15 7.00
N SER A 375 6.14 15.24 6.49
CA SER A 375 6.27 15.44 5.02
C SER A 375 7.20 14.41 4.39
N LYS A 376 8.27 13.99 5.12
CA LYS A 376 9.14 12.90 4.66
C LYS A 376 8.40 11.57 4.62
N GLU A 377 7.59 11.28 5.65
CA GLU A 377 6.78 10.06 5.71
C GLU A 377 5.77 10.02 4.55
N TYR A 378 5.05 11.12 4.28
CA TYR A 378 4.13 11.22 3.13
C TYR A 378 4.86 11.01 1.80
N ALA A 379 5.98 11.66 1.59
CA ALA A 379 6.75 11.49 0.37
C ALA A 379 7.26 10.05 0.20
N ASN A 380 7.68 9.39 1.28
CA ASN A 380 8.12 8.00 1.23
C ASN A 380 6.97 7.01 0.94
N PHE A 381 5.77 7.32 1.43
CA PHE A 381 4.61 6.45 1.28
C PHE A 381 3.90 6.62 -0.06
N PHE A 382 3.72 7.87 -0.54
CA PHE A 382 2.90 8.15 -1.72
C PHE A 382 3.68 8.13 -3.03
N TYR A 383 4.99 8.40 -3.02
CA TYR A 383 5.78 8.35 -4.25
C TYR A 383 6.12 6.91 -4.64
N SER A 384 5.92 6.60 -5.92
CA SER A 384 6.70 5.57 -6.60
C SER A 384 8.06 6.17 -6.96
N GLN A 385 9.16 5.52 -6.57
CA GLN A 385 10.53 6.01 -6.85
C GLN A 385 10.81 6.18 -8.36
N PRO A 386 11.58 7.18 -8.79
CA PRO A 386 12.22 8.24 -8.01
C PRO A 386 11.26 9.41 -7.71
N LYS A 387 11.49 10.10 -6.57
CA LYS A 387 10.77 11.32 -6.21
C LYS A 387 11.08 12.46 -7.20
N PHE A 388 10.12 13.35 -7.39
CA PHE A 388 10.26 14.52 -8.26
C PHE A 388 9.48 15.72 -7.71
N SER A 389 9.81 16.93 -8.16
CA SER A 389 9.08 18.17 -7.87
C SER A 389 9.15 19.12 -9.08
N PRO A 390 8.17 20.00 -9.30
CA PRO A 390 6.93 20.13 -8.55
C PRO A 390 5.97 18.97 -8.82
N ALA A 391 5.31 18.51 -7.77
CA ALA A 391 4.32 17.43 -7.85
C ALA A 391 3.12 17.72 -6.97
N ILE A 392 1.99 17.02 -7.24
CA ILE A 392 0.73 17.16 -6.49
C ILE A 392 0.07 15.80 -6.29
N MET A 393 -0.77 15.76 -5.24
CA MET A 393 -1.87 14.80 -5.12
C MET A 393 -3.17 15.58 -5.04
N ILE A 394 -4.23 15.08 -5.67
CA ILE A 394 -5.58 15.63 -5.60
C ILE A 394 -6.45 14.59 -4.88
N ASP A 395 -6.87 14.89 -3.65
CA ASP A 395 -7.64 14.00 -2.77
C ASP A 395 -6.98 12.61 -2.56
N ARG A 396 -5.68 12.48 -2.76
CA ARG A 396 -4.95 11.19 -2.72
C ARG A 396 -5.61 10.14 -3.61
N ASN A 397 -6.17 10.57 -4.74
CA ASN A 397 -6.91 9.71 -5.65
C ASN A 397 -6.12 9.49 -6.94
N VAL A 398 -5.87 8.23 -7.27
CA VAL A 398 -5.16 7.82 -8.49
C VAL A 398 -5.85 8.27 -9.77
N ALA A 399 -7.16 8.36 -9.75
CA ALA A 399 -7.96 8.87 -10.87
C ALA A 399 -7.64 10.31 -11.29
N ASN A 400 -7.02 11.06 -10.38
CA ASN A 400 -6.62 12.45 -10.60
C ASN A 400 -5.10 12.56 -10.85
N SER A 401 -4.47 11.46 -11.27
CA SER A 401 -3.04 11.39 -11.60
C SER A 401 -2.83 10.91 -13.06
N GLU A 402 -1.69 11.24 -13.67
CA GLU A 402 -1.33 10.76 -15.03
C GLU A 402 -0.98 9.27 -15.04
N ASN A 403 -0.45 8.81 -13.92
CA ASN A 403 0.02 7.46 -13.79
C ASN A 403 -0.96 6.67 -12.93
N PRO A 404 -1.67 5.68 -13.48
CA PRO A 404 -2.58 4.84 -12.71
C PRO A 404 -1.88 4.03 -11.61
N GLU A 405 -0.54 4.00 -11.61
CA GLU A 405 0.30 3.36 -10.58
C GLU A 405 0.70 4.33 -9.45
N SER A 406 0.27 5.58 -9.49
CA SER A 406 0.66 6.58 -8.50
C SER A 406 -0.48 7.55 -8.22
N VAL A 407 -0.63 7.93 -6.97
CA VAL A 407 -1.50 9.04 -6.58
C VAL A 407 -0.81 10.40 -6.73
N VAL A 408 0.51 10.39 -6.97
CA VAL A 408 1.34 11.60 -7.17
C VAL A 408 1.55 11.85 -8.64
N GLY A 409 1.24 13.06 -9.09
CA GLY A 409 1.42 13.51 -10.46
C GLY A 409 2.31 14.74 -10.58
N ARG A 410 2.82 15.01 -11.80
CA ARG A 410 3.67 16.18 -12.09
C ARG A 410 2.84 17.44 -12.31
N VAL A 411 3.42 18.57 -11.96
CA VAL A 411 2.94 19.89 -12.41
C VAL A 411 3.92 20.41 -13.45
N ASN A 412 3.49 20.51 -14.69
CA ASN A 412 4.28 21.11 -15.77
C ASN A 412 3.40 21.92 -16.73
N ASP A 413 4.03 22.79 -17.52
CA ASP A 413 3.38 23.76 -18.40
C ASP A 413 3.18 23.27 -19.83
N ASN A 414 3.65 22.09 -20.23
CA ASN A 414 3.83 21.82 -21.66
C ASN A 414 3.17 20.57 -22.23
N GLU A 415 2.88 19.52 -21.48
CA GLU A 415 2.53 18.25 -22.15
C GLU A 415 1.31 17.51 -21.65
N THR A 416 0.95 17.66 -20.42
CA THR A 416 -0.32 17.13 -19.92
C THR A 416 -0.59 17.83 -18.61
N PRO A 417 -1.44 18.81 -18.60
CA PRO A 417 -1.76 19.44 -17.34
C PRO A 417 -2.56 18.46 -16.50
N LEU A 418 -1.85 17.63 -15.72
CA LEU A 418 -2.43 16.89 -14.63
C LEU A 418 -3.21 17.77 -13.72
N PHE A 419 -2.72 18.98 -13.57
CA PHE A 419 -3.33 20.01 -12.79
C PHE A 419 -3.98 21.03 -13.73
N THR A 420 -5.22 20.76 -14.10
CA THR A 420 -6.04 21.67 -14.87
C THR A 420 -7.32 22.01 -14.14
N GLU A 421 -7.92 23.15 -14.49
CA GLU A 421 -9.28 23.48 -14.06
C GLU A 421 -10.25 22.33 -14.36
N ALA A 422 -10.12 21.65 -15.49
CA ALA A 422 -10.95 20.52 -15.87
C ALA A 422 -10.83 19.32 -14.91
N VAL A 423 -9.60 18.97 -14.47
CA VAL A 423 -9.37 17.88 -13.51
C VAL A 423 -9.99 18.22 -12.16
N LEU A 424 -9.75 19.43 -11.67
CA LEU A 424 -10.32 19.87 -10.39
C LEU A 424 -11.84 20.01 -10.45
N SER A 425 -12.40 20.55 -11.54
CA SER A 425 -13.84 20.64 -11.74
C SER A 425 -14.48 19.27 -11.72
N LYS A 426 -13.87 18.27 -12.39
CA LYS A 426 -14.33 16.89 -12.35
C LYS A 426 -14.29 16.31 -10.93
N ALA A 427 -13.23 16.57 -10.16
CA ALA A 427 -13.16 16.15 -8.76
C ALA A 427 -14.25 16.77 -7.88
N LEU A 428 -14.69 17.99 -8.23
CA LEU A 428 -15.77 18.72 -7.54
C LEU A 428 -17.18 18.34 -7.98
N GLU A 429 -17.37 17.57 -9.05
CA GLU A 429 -18.68 17.06 -9.49
C GLU A 429 -19.29 16.06 -8.48
N SER A 430 -18.45 15.39 -7.71
CA SER A 430 -18.87 14.48 -6.66
C SER A 430 -19.30 15.24 -5.41
N ILE A 431 -20.27 14.71 -4.69
CA ILE A 431 -20.63 15.14 -3.34
C ILE A 431 -19.75 14.47 -2.29
N ALA A 432 -19.62 15.08 -1.12
CA ALA A 432 -18.89 14.48 0.00
C ALA A 432 -19.81 13.64 0.90
N PRO A 433 -19.31 12.49 1.44
CA PRO A 433 -20.10 11.64 2.35
C PRO A 433 -20.24 12.24 3.75
N LEU A 434 -19.51 13.30 4.06
CA LEU A 434 -19.52 13.99 5.35
C LEU A 434 -19.22 15.48 5.18
N ASN A 435 -19.68 16.31 6.13
CA ASN A 435 -19.23 17.70 6.27
C ASN A 435 -18.14 17.81 7.34
N ILE A 436 -17.41 18.91 7.31
CA ILE A 436 -16.37 19.26 8.29
C ILE A 436 -16.63 20.68 8.76
N ASN A 437 -16.75 20.84 10.09
CA ASN A 437 -16.77 22.15 10.75
C ASN A 437 -15.51 22.26 11.60
N ILE A 438 -14.82 23.40 11.53
CA ILE A 438 -13.66 23.72 12.34
C ILE A 438 -13.98 24.86 13.28
N GLU A 439 -13.97 24.61 14.57
CA GLU A 439 -13.97 25.63 15.60
C GLU A 439 -12.62 25.65 16.32
N HIS A 440 -12.14 26.83 16.68
CA HIS A 440 -10.88 26.91 17.40
C HIS A 440 -10.85 28.06 18.39
N THR A 441 -9.98 27.93 19.38
CA THR A 441 -9.60 28.99 20.32
C THR A 441 -8.09 29.07 20.41
N TYR A 442 -7.56 30.29 20.31
CA TYR A 442 -6.15 30.58 20.49
C TYR A 442 -5.95 31.55 21.64
N ASN A 443 -5.13 31.18 22.59
CA ASN A 443 -4.75 32.03 23.72
C ASN A 443 -3.37 32.66 23.45
N GLU A 444 -3.37 33.95 23.15
CA GLU A 444 -2.14 34.70 22.81
C GLU A 444 -1.12 34.72 23.95
N ALA A 445 -1.57 34.74 25.23
CA ALA A 445 -0.68 34.86 26.37
C ALA A 445 0.20 33.62 26.59
N ASN A 446 -0.31 32.45 26.27
CA ASN A 446 0.43 31.18 26.43
C ASN A 446 0.56 30.38 25.14
N ARG A 447 0.11 30.93 24.01
CA ARG A 447 0.17 30.32 22.68
C ARG A 447 -0.49 28.93 22.59
N GLN A 448 -1.47 28.66 23.44
CA GLN A 448 -2.24 27.43 23.38
C GLN A 448 -3.35 27.53 22.34
N LEU A 449 -3.38 26.55 21.44
CA LEU A 449 -4.40 26.35 20.42
C LEU A 449 -5.24 25.13 20.82
N ALA A 450 -6.56 25.27 20.76
CA ALA A 450 -7.49 24.15 20.77
C ALA A 450 -8.33 24.19 19.49
N VAL A 451 -8.37 23.08 18.77
CA VAL A 451 -9.11 22.91 17.52
C VAL A 451 -10.14 21.82 17.73
N THR A 452 -11.41 22.12 17.50
CA THR A 452 -12.50 21.15 17.50
C THR A 452 -12.94 20.94 16.06
N VAL A 453 -12.87 19.70 15.59
CA VAL A 453 -13.38 19.27 14.30
C VAL A 453 -14.63 18.45 14.52
N SER A 454 -15.74 18.87 13.92
CA SER A 454 -17.03 18.22 14.07
C SER A 454 -17.79 18.13 12.75
N GLY A 455 -18.80 17.27 12.72
CA GLY A 455 -19.66 17.14 11.56
C GLY A 455 -20.60 15.94 11.66
N GLU A 456 -21.22 15.64 10.52
CA GLU A 456 -22.06 14.48 10.34
C GLU A 456 -21.71 13.77 9.04
N ALA A 457 -21.89 12.46 9.01
CA ALA A 457 -21.68 11.60 7.86
C ALA A 457 -23.00 10.95 7.43
N ILE A 458 -23.16 10.69 6.14
CA ILE A 458 -24.35 9.99 5.64
C ILE A 458 -24.26 8.48 5.80
N GLN A 459 -23.08 7.97 6.15
CA GLN A 459 -22.80 6.54 6.31
C GLN A 459 -21.57 6.30 7.20
N ALA A 460 -21.38 5.06 7.65
CA ALA A 460 -20.15 4.64 8.30
C ALA A 460 -18.94 4.71 7.35
N LEU A 461 -17.80 5.14 7.87
CA LEU A 461 -16.52 5.25 7.16
C LEU A 461 -15.45 4.54 8.01
N PRO A 462 -15.38 3.21 7.96
CA PRO A 462 -14.65 2.40 8.96
C PRO A 462 -13.12 2.58 8.93
N ASN A 463 -12.56 3.01 7.80
CA ASN A 463 -11.11 3.22 7.66
C ASN A 463 -10.73 4.71 7.71
N ALA A 464 -11.71 5.58 7.91
CA ALA A 464 -11.49 7.02 7.84
C ALA A 464 -10.82 7.55 9.10
N ARG A 465 -9.93 8.52 8.91
CA ARG A 465 -9.21 9.23 9.96
C ARG A 465 -9.37 10.72 9.81
N VAL A 466 -9.47 11.41 10.94
CA VAL A 466 -9.45 12.86 11.02
C VAL A 466 -8.01 13.33 11.04
N ASN A 467 -7.65 14.17 10.09
CA ASN A 467 -6.36 14.83 9.99
C ASN A 467 -6.55 16.33 10.25
N VAL A 468 -5.69 16.92 11.09
CA VAL A 468 -5.68 18.36 11.39
C VAL A 468 -4.27 18.87 11.28
N TRP A 469 -4.06 19.79 10.35
CA TRP A 469 -2.77 20.38 10.04
C TRP A 469 -2.78 21.90 10.26
N LEU A 470 -1.62 22.45 10.55
CA LEU A 470 -1.36 23.88 10.51
C LEU A 470 -0.50 24.21 9.30
N THR A 471 -0.93 25.16 8.51
CA THR A 471 -0.15 25.74 7.41
C THR A 471 0.17 27.20 7.69
N GLN A 472 1.19 27.72 7.06
CA GLN A 472 1.56 29.14 7.09
C GLN A 472 1.92 29.61 5.70
N SER A 473 1.43 30.79 5.34
CA SER A 473 1.75 31.49 4.09
C SER A 473 2.67 32.69 4.34
N ASN A 474 3.06 33.39 3.29
CA ASN A 474 3.88 34.62 3.31
C ASN A 474 5.26 34.45 3.98
N ILE A 475 5.79 33.22 4.09
CA ILE A 475 7.12 33.01 4.66
C ILE A 475 8.19 33.39 3.64
N LYS A 476 8.96 34.43 3.94
CA LYS A 476 10.02 34.94 3.06
C LYS A 476 11.30 34.13 3.24
N ALA A 477 11.77 33.48 2.20
CA ALA A 477 13.01 32.73 2.20
C ALA A 477 13.55 32.51 0.78
N TYR A 478 14.79 32.02 0.69
CA TYR A 478 15.39 31.66 -0.59
C TYR A 478 14.59 30.56 -1.31
N GLN A 479 14.50 30.71 -2.63
CA GLN A 479 13.97 29.72 -3.57
C GLN A 479 14.80 29.76 -4.86
N LEU A 480 15.30 28.62 -5.30
CA LEU A 480 16.02 28.53 -6.57
C LEU A 480 15.10 29.01 -7.72
N LYS A 481 15.55 29.97 -8.52
CA LYS A 481 14.78 30.69 -9.56
C LYS A 481 13.69 31.61 -9.03
N GLY A 482 13.42 31.65 -7.75
CA GLY A 482 12.50 32.58 -7.09
C GLY A 482 13.22 33.75 -6.42
N GLY A 483 14.51 33.58 -6.06
CA GLY A 483 15.32 34.60 -5.35
C GLY A 483 15.29 34.43 -3.84
N ASP A 484 15.97 35.37 -3.14
CA ASP A 484 16.17 35.30 -1.69
C ASP A 484 14.92 35.68 -0.87
N ASP A 485 13.98 36.36 -1.47
CA ASP A 485 12.77 36.96 -0.84
C ASP A 485 11.46 36.32 -1.38
N TYR A 486 11.58 35.08 -1.87
CA TYR A 486 10.44 34.34 -2.38
C TYR A 486 9.41 34.06 -1.29
N SER A 487 8.10 34.21 -1.61
CA SER A 487 7.01 33.90 -0.68
C SER A 487 6.66 32.42 -0.76
N HIS A 488 6.91 31.70 0.33
CA HIS A 488 6.44 30.33 0.47
C HIS A 488 5.05 30.33 1.10
N ASP A 489 4.06 29.83 0.36
CA ASP A 489 2.66 29.84 0.75
C ASP A 489 2.16 28.41 1.01
N HIS A 490 1.19 28.30 1.95
CA HIS A 490 0.54 27.07 2.37
C HIS A 490 1.51 25.99 2.89
N ALA A 491 2.71 26.37 3.34
CA ALA A 491 3.69 25.44 3.88
C ALA A 491 3.13 24.75 5.14
N ILE A 492 3.12 23.42 5.17
CA ILE A 492 2.73 22.67 6.37
C ILE A 492 3.74 22.91 7.48
N ARG A 493 3.24 23.23 8.68
CA ARG A 493 4.08 23.59 9.83
C ARG A 493 3.97 22.60 10.98
N ALA A 494 2.80 21.96 11.14
CA ALA A 494 2.58 20.93 12.15
C ALA A 494 1.37 20.06 11.79
N THR A 495 1.36 18.84 12.32
CA THR A 495 0.22 17.93 12.32
C THR A 495 -0.25 17.74 13.76
N LEU A 496 -1.51 18.08 14.06
CA LEU A 496 -2.08 17.96 15.41
C LEU A 496 -2.54 16.53 15.72
N THR A 497 -2.67 15.72 14.70
CA THR A 497 -3.23 14.36 14.74
C THR A 497 -2.19 13.27 14.45
N GLY A 498 -0.90 13.66 14.40
CA GLY A 498 0.17 12.79 13.91
C GLY A 498 0.13 12.64 12.38
N THR A 499 1.06 11.89 11.82
CA THR A 499 1.20 11.74 10.36
C THR A 499 -0.07 11.21 9.71
N TRP A 500 -0.65 10.15 10.26
CA TRP A 500 -1.75 9.40 9.61
C TRP A 500 -3.12 9.68 10.21
N GLY A 501 -3.27 10.77 10.96
CA GLY A 501 -4.54 11.16 11.56
C GLY A 501 -4.98 10.28 12.73
N GLN A 502 -6.14 10.60 13.31
CA GLN A 502 -6.79 9.81 14.35
C GLN A 502 -8.07 9.18 13.82
N GLU A 503 -8.39 7.98 14.27
CA GLU A 503 -9.58 7.23 13.85
C GLU A 503 -10.87 8.07 13.99
N LEU A 504 -11.67 8.10 12.95
CA LEU A 504 -12.97 8.76 12.95
C LEU A 504 -13.97 7.90 13.72
N VAL A 505 -14.42 8.40 14.86
CA VAL A 505 -15.44 7.73 15.67
C VAL A 505 -16.78 8.43 15.47
N LEU A 506 -17.72 7.74 14.84
CA LEU A 506 -19.09 8.23 14.66
C LEU A 506 -19.99 7.80 15.82
N THR A 507 -20.85 8.72 16.26
CA THR A 507 -21.98 8.41 17.16
C THR A 507 -23.04 7.56 16.43
N PRO A 508 -24.01 6.94 17.13
CA PRO A 508 -25.09 6.18 16.48
C PRO A 508 -25.95 6.99 15.50
N ASP A 509 -25.98 8.32 15.61
CA ASP A 509 -26.63 9.25 14.67
C ASP A 509 -25.66 9.83 13.63
N ASN A 510 -24.53 9.13 13.39
CA ASN A 510 -23.52 9.45 12.40
C ASN A 510 -22.83 10.82 12.57
N LYS A 511 -22.78 11.36 13.78
CA LYS A 511 -22.05 12.59 14.08
C LYS A 511 -20.70 12.30 14.69
N TYR A 512 -19.82 13.29 14.60
CA TYR A 512 -18.50 13.23 15.24
C TYR A 512 -18.09 14.59 15.77
N GLU A 513 -17.30 14.58 16.83
CA GLU A 513 -16.66 15.76 17.41
C GLU A 513 -15.34 15.33 18.06
N MET A 514 -14.24 15.93 17.66
CA MET A 514 -12.91 15.64 18.17
C MET A 514 -12.17 16.93 18.45
N THR A 515 -11.54 17.05 19.63
CA THR A 515 -10.79 18.24 20.03
C THR A 515 -9.32 17.93 20.18
N PHE A 516 -8.49 18.70 19.51
CA PHE A 516 -7.04 18.61 19.50
C PHE A 516 -6.43 19.84 20.17
N ARG A 517 -5.38 19.66 20.96
CA ARG A 517 -4.68 20.74 21.64
C ARG A 517 -3.24 20.78 21.18
N TYR A 518 -2.74 21.98 20.90
CA TYR A 518 -1.38 22.18 20.43
C TYR A 518 -0.76 23.40 21.09
N GLN A 519 0.46 23.24 21.58
CA GLN A 519 1.28 24.35 22.08
C GLN A 519 2.04 24.94 20.90
N LEU A 520 1.57 26.05 20.37
CA LEU A 520 2.15 26.68 19.21
C LEU A 520 3.50 27.33 19.59
N PRO A 521 4.64 26.92 19.03
CA PRO A 521 5.93 27.52 19.35
C PRO A 521 6.05 28.93 18.73
N GLU A 522 7.06 29.69 19.15
CA GLU A 522 7.37 30.97 18.50
C GLU A 522 7.97 30.79 17.12
N LYS A 523 8.74 29.73 16.95
CA LYS A 523 9.38 29.33 15.69
C LYS A 523 9.13 27.84 15.39
N ILE A 524 9.08 27.53 14.10
CA ILE A 524 9.13 26.16 13.60
C ILE A 524 10.28 26.09 12.61
N GLY A 525 11.30 25.29 12.93
CA GLY A 525 12.60 25.40 12.27
C GLY A 525 13.19 26.80 12.46
N ASP A 526 13.69 27.40 11.40
CA ASP A 526 14.30 28.74 11.43
C ASP A 526 13.29 29.89 11.28
N PHE A 527 12.02 29.61 11.04
CA PHE A 527 11.00 30.60 10.68
C PHE A 527 10.06 30.94 11.83
N ASP A 528 9.76 32.22 11.97
CA ASP A 528 8.77 32.71 12.94
C ASP A 528 7.37 32.20 12.62
N VAL A 529 6.62 31.90 13.65
CA VAL A 529 5.21 31.57 13.55
C VAL A 529 4.38 32.85 13.60
N VAL A 530 3.86 33.25 12.43
CA VAL A 530 3.03 34.46 12.25
C VAL A 530 1.57 34.05 12.23
N ILE A 531 0.85 34.32 13.32
CA ILE A 531 -0.52 33.85 13.53
C ILE A 531 -1.49 34.34 12.44
N ASP A 532 -1.29 35.57 11.95
CA ASP A 532 -2.15 36.18 10.91
C ASP A 532 -2.01 35.48 9.54
N ASP A 533 -0.92 34.74 9.33
CA ASP A 533 -0.61 34.01 8.10
C ASP A 533 -0.85 32.50 8.22
N MET A 534 -1.44 32.06 9.35
CA MET A 534 -1.68 30.63 9.59
C MET A 534 -3.13 30.23 9.27
N GLU A 535 -3.25 29.00 8.77
CA GLU A 535 -4.54 28.34 8.58
C GLU A 535 -4.55 26.99 9.31
N ILE A 536 -5.73 26.59 9.75
CA ILE A 536 -6.06 25.24 10.23
C ILE A 536 -6.72 24.53 9.06
N VAL A 537 -6.12 23.43 8.62
CA VAL A 537 -6.65 22.54 7.59
C VAL A 537 -7.10 21.25 8.24
N ALA A 538 -8.37 20.90 8.10
CA ALA A 538 -8.90 19.61 8.54
C ALA A 538 -9.41 18.83 7.32
N PHE A 539 -9.08 17.54 7.26
CA PHE A 539 -9.63 16.66 6.25
C PHE A 539 -9.85 15.26 6.82
N ILE A 540 -10.76 14.54 6.20
CA ILE A 540 -11.04 13.15 6.56
C ILE A 540 -10.70 12.28 5.37
N ALA A 541 -9.82 11.32 5.61
CA ALA A 541 -9.30 10.41 4.59
C ALA A 541 -9.25 8.98 5.12
N ASP A 542 -9.43 8.03 4.23
CA ASP A 542 -9.12 6.64 4.54
C ASP A 542 -7.63 6.46 4.79
N TYR A 543 -7.28 5.45 5.57
CA TYR A 543 -5.91 5.06 5.80
C TYR A 543 -5.72 3.56 5.67
N ASP A 544 -4.79 3.17 4.83
CA ASP A 544 -4.34 1.79 4.66
C ASP A 544 -2.80 1.80 4.63
N ALA A 545 -2.18 1.30 5.70
CA ALA A 545 -0.71 1.26 5.82
C ALA A 545 -0.02 0.44 4.71
N THR A 546 -0.77 -0.38 4.00
CA THR A 546 -0.24 -1.29 2.96
C THR A 546 -0.43 -0.77 1.54
N SER A 547 -1.20 0.30 1.36
CA SER A 547 -1.54 0.79 0.01
C SER A 547 -1.86 2.28 -0.02
N SER A 548 -1.02 3.05 -0.70
CA SER A 548 -1.26 4.49 -0.94
C SER A 548 -2.55 4.76 -1.74
N PHE A 549 -3.03 3.78 -2.51
CA PHE A 549 -4.25 3.89 -3.30
C PHE A 549 -5.54 3.88 -2.47
N ASN A 550 -5.45 3.40 -1.23
CA ASN A 550 -6.59 3.29 -0.31
C ASN A 550 -6.60 4.41 0.75
N CYS A 551 -5.96 5.54 0.46
CA CYS A 551 -5.85 6.69 1.38
C CYS A 551 -6.66 7.91 0.89
N ARG A 552 -7.75 7.69 0.16
CA ARG A 552 -8.55 8.75 -0.47
C ARG A 552 -9.15 9.73 0.55
N VAL A 553 -9.08 11.03 0.21
CA VAL A 553 -9.73 12.10 0.97
C VAL A 553 -11.23 12.14 0.66
N HIS A 554 -12.07 12.12 1.69
CA HIS A 554 -13.53 12.19 1.59
C HIS A 554 -14.03 13.62 1.51
N ASN A 555 -13.47 14.53 2.31
CA ASN A 555 -13.72 15.96 2.29
C ASN A 555 -12.62 16.72 3.03
N ALA A 556 -12.53 18.01 2.80
CA ALA A 556 -11.58 18.90 3.47
C ALA A 556 -12.24 20.25 3.83
N GLU A 557 -11.67 20.94 4.81
CA GLU A 557 -12.07 22.30 5.23
C GLU A 557 -10.83 23.05 5.74
N ALA A 558 -10.84 24.37 5.57
CA ALA A 558 -9.78 25.24 6.10
C ALA A 558 -10.35 26.53 6.67
N VAL A 559 -9.74 26.99 7.75
CA VAL A 559 -10.08 28.29 8.38
C VAL A 559 -8.81 29.02 8.79
N ALA A 560 -8.81 30.35 8.67
CA ALA A 560 -7.72 31.16 9.19
C ALA A 560 -7.62 31.01 10.73
N LEU A 561 -6.38 30.96 11.24
CA LEU A 561 -6.14 30.87 12.69
C LEU A 561 -6.52 32.17 13.41
N LYS A 562 -6.37 33.32 12.78
CA LYS A 562 -6.85 34.62 13.26
C LYS A 562 -7.96 35.13 12.34
N LYS A 563 -9.10 35.51 12.93
CA LYS A 563 -10.26 36.08 12.23
C LYS A 563 -10.10 37.58 12.06
#